data_d0247a7f8cc323d0bd79903ff9f3fcd9
#
_entry.id   d0247a7f8cc323d0bd79903ff9f3fcd9
#
_cell.length_a   1.000
_cell.length_b   1.000
_cell.length_c   1.000
_cell.angle_alpha   90.00
_cell.angle_beta   90.00
_cell.angle_gamma   90.00
#
_symmetry.space_group_name_H-M   'P 1'
#
loop_
_entity.id
_entity.type
_entity.pdbx_description
1 polymer ?
#
loop_
_entity_poly.entity_id
_entity_poly.type
_entity_poly.pdbx_seq_one_letter_code
_entity_poly.pdbx_strand_id
1 'polypeptide(L)'
;NGEGTIEEIDRAWLAHSNGAMGPFGLMDYIGIKVIYDSWADEKTEAYEQVISKRVSAYLKPFVQRGDLGMRTGKGFYGYPHASWQAPEFTQNKDIPKRLYKALSTAIIQRAILVYDAGVADREMIDQTWVTGVSIAKGPFTMLSEWGVTEFDALSKTTQAAIALCSEEQVNAIQGFIDIAPQP
;
A
#
# COMPACT_ATOMS: atom_id res chain seq x y z
N ASN A 1 -13.28 3.59 -0.82
CA ASN A 1 -13.62 4.92 -0.26
C ASN A 1 -13.85 6.00 -1.34
N GLY A 2 -13.67 5.69 -2.65
CA GLY A 2 -13.84 6.68 -3.72
C GLY A 2 -12.72 7.73 -3.83
N GLU A 3 -11.56 7.45 -3.25
CA GLU A 3 -10.40 8.36 -3.25
C GLU A 3 -9.76 8.54 -4.62
N GLY A 4 -9.87 7.52 -5.48
CA GLY A 4 -9.36 7.52 -6.84
C GLY A 4 -9.73 6.26 -7.59
N THR A 5 -9.60 6.29 -8.90
CA THR A 5 -9.73 5.11 -9.76
C THR A 5 -8.48 4.23 -9.66
N ILE A 6 -8.58 2.99 -10.15
CA ILE A 6 -7.44 2.05 -10.24
C ILE A 6 -6.25 2.71 -10.96
N GLU A 7 -6.51 3.33 -12.10
CA GLU A 7 -5.46 3.97 -12.88
C GLU A 7 -4.85 5.19 -12.19
N GLU A 8 -5.65 6.01 -11.51
CA GLU A 8 -5.13 7.18 -10.76
C GLU A 8 -4.23 6.76 -9.61
N ILE A 9 -4.59 5.67 -8.90
CA ILE A 9 -3.81 5.13 -7.78
C ILE A 9 -2.48 4.57 -8.30
N ASP A 10 -2.51 3.72 -9.33
CA ASP A 10 -1.30 3.14 -9.91
C ASP A 10 -0.41 4.21 -10.54
N ARG A 11 -0.99 5.19 -11.20
CA ARG A 11 -0.27 6.33 -11.80
C ARG A 11 0.42 7.17 -10.73
N ALA A 12 -0.29 7.48 -9.63
CA ALA A 12 0.29 8.21 -8.51
C ALA A 12 1.46 7.44 -7.87
N TRP A 13 1.30 6.14 -7.69
CA TRP A 13 2.36 5.30 -7.18
C TRP A 13 3.59 5.30 -8.10
N LEU A 14 3.43 4.97 -9.37
CA LEU A 14 4.52 4.90 -10.35
C LEU A 14 5.26 6.23 -10.50
N ALA A 15 4.53 7.34 -10.53
CA ALA A 15 5.13 8.67 -10.71
C ALA A 15 5.97 9.14 -9.50
N HIS A 16 5.66 8.68 -8.29
CA HIS A 16 6.28 9.18 -7.08
C HIS A 16 7.16 8.17 -6.33
N SER A 17 6.94 6.87 -6.52
CA SER A 17 7.78 5.83 -5.90
C SER A 17 8.95 5.40 -6.77
N ASN A 18 8.93 5.76 -8.05
CA ASN A 18 9.83 5.21 -9.07
C ASN A 18 9.82 3.66 -9.10
N GLY A 19 8.67 3.07 -8.77
CA GLY A 19 8.47 1.63 -8.76
C GLY A 19 8.25 1.05 -10.15
N ALA A 20 8.42 -0.26 -10.28
CA ALA A 20 8.20 -0.96 -11.55
C ALA A 20 6.71 -1.19 -11.87
N MET A 21 5.86 -1.28 -10.83
CA MET A 21 4.42 -1.51 -10.95
C MET A 21 3.67 -0.71 -9.90
N GLY A 22 2.44 -0.30 -10.25
CA GLY A 22 1.49 0.22 -9.27
C GLY A 22 0.84 -0.89 -8.45
N PRO A 23 0.14 -0.56 -7.35
CA PRO A 23 -0.49 -1.56 -6.48
C PRO A 23 -1.43 -2.52 -7.20
N PHE A 24 -2.27 -2.05 -8.10
CA PHE A 24 -3.21 -2.89 -8.84
C PHE A 24 -2.54 -3.70 -9.94
N GLY A 25 -1.55 -3.12 -10.63
CA GLY A 25 -0.70 -3.86 -11.57
C GLY A 25 0.06 -4.98 -10.88
N LEU A 26 0.56 -4.76 -9.67
CA LEU A 26 1.23 -5.76 -8.85
C LEU A 26 0.25 -6.88 -8.41
N MET A 27 -0.98 -6.52 -8.02
CA MET A 27 -2.02 -7.51 -7.71
C MET A 27 -2.36 -8.39 -8.91
N ASP A 28 -2.43 -7.83 -10.12
CA ASP A 28 -2.63 -8.59 -11.36
C ASP A 28 -1.45 -9.52 -11.68
N TYR A 29 -0.22 -9.08 -11.37
CA TYR A 29 0.99 -9.89 -11.55
C TYR A 29 1.03 -11.08 -10.58
N ILE A 30 0.77 -10.86 -9.30
CA ILE A 30 0.69 -11.90 -8.26
C ILE A 30 -0.48 -12.86 -8.56
N GLY A 31 -1.59 -12.32 -8.97
CA GLY A 31 -2.85 -13.00 -9.22
C GLY A 31 -3.90 -12.68 -8.15
N ILE A 32 -5.04 -12.15 -8.60
CA ILE A 32 -6.14 -11.69 -7.74
C ILE A 32 -6.66 -12.81 -6.83
N LYS A 33 -6.72 -14.06 -7.34
CA LYS A 33 -7.16 -15.19 -6.52
C LYS A 33 -6.23 -15.48 -5.35
N VAL A 34 -4.91 -15.36 -5.54
CA VAL A 34 -3.94 -15.58 -4.46
C VAL A 34 -4.17 -14.57 -3.34
N ILE A 35 -4.37 -13.29 -3.69
CA ILE A 35 -4.67 -12.24 -2.73
C ILE A 35 -6.02 -12.47 -2.06
N TYR A 36 -7.05 -12.81 -2.84
CA TYR A 36 -8.37 -13.12 -2.32
C TYR A 36 -8.32 -14.25 -1.28
N ASP A 37 -7.65 -15.36 -1.60
CA ASP A 37 -7.54 -16.51 -0.70
C ASP A 37 -6.78 -16.15 0.58
N SER A 38 -5.70 -15.36 0.49
CA SER A 38 -4.93 -14.93 1.67
C SER A 38 -5.73 -14.05 2.65
N TRP A 39 -6.75 -13.35 2.16
CA TRP A 39 -7.67 -12.56 2.97
C TRP A 39 -8.95 -13.29 3.34
N ALA A 40 -9.28 -14.39 2.67
CA ALA A 40 -10.48 -15.18 2.95
C ALA A 40 -10.32 -16.06 4.20
N ASP A 41 -9.09 -16.34 4.62
CA ASP A 41 -8.81 -17.11 5.84
C ASP A 41 -9.31 -16.37 7.07
N GLU A 42 -9.71 -17.12 8.09
CA GLU A 42 -10.20 -16.60 9.35
C GLU A 42 -9.14 -15.74 10.03
N LYS A 43 -9.49 -14.50 10.36
CA LYS A 43 -8.63 -13.54 11.04
C LYS A 43 -9.02 -13.46 12.50
N THR A 44 -8.02 -13.46 13.39
CA THR A 44 -8.23 -13.42 14.84
C THR A 44 -8.50 -12.01 15.34
N GLU A 45 -7.79 -11.02 14.81
CA GLU A 45 -7.89 -9.63 15.23
C GLU A 45 -9.10 -8.92 14.61
N ALA A 46 -9.83 -8.16 15.43
CA ALA A 46 -11.05 -7.48 15.00
C ALA A 46 -10.81 -6.52 13.80
N TYR A 47 -9.70 -5.79 13.80
CA TYR A 47 -9.35 -4.90 12.69
C TYR A 47 -9.02 -5.66 11.40
N GLU A 48 -8.36 -6.82 11.51
CA GLU A 48 -8.07 -7.68 10.36
C GLU A 48 -9.34 -8.26 9.76
N GLN A 49 -10.34 -8.61 10.60
CA GLN A 49 -11.65 -9.06 10.12
C GLN A 49 -12.35 -7.98 9.29
N VAL A 50 -12.25 -6.71 9.70
CA VAL A 50 -12.83 -5.59 8.92
C VAL A 50 -12.14 -5.45 7.57
N ILE A 51 -10.79 -5.52 7.54
CA ILE A 51 -10.02 -5.45 6.29
C ILE A 51 -10.36 -6.64 5.40
N SER A 52 -10.30 -7.85 5.96
CA SER A 52 -10.61 -9.10 5.26
C SER A 52 -11.99 -9.04 4.56
N LYS A 53 -13.02 -8.61 5.28
CA LYS A 53 -14.36 -8.46 4.72
C LYS A 53 -14.38 -7.46 3.54
N ARG A 54 -13.71 -6.32 3.66
CA ARG A 54 -13.65 -5.30 2.61
C ARG A 54 -12.87 -5.79 1.38
N VAL A 55 -11.70 -6.36 1.59
CA VAL A 55 -10.84 -6.88 0.51
C VAL A 55 -11.54 -8.03 -0.20
N SER A 56 -12.08 -8.98 0.55
CA SER A 56 -12.81 -10.12 -0.02
C SER A 56 -14.05 -9.67 -0.79
N ALA A 57 -14.83 -8.73 -0.27
CA ALA A 57 -16.01 -8.20 -0.98
C ALA A 57 -15.61 -7.49 -2.29
N TYR A 58 -14.49 -6.76 -2.28
CA TYR A 58 -13.99 -6.06 -3.46
C TYR A 58 -13.43 -7.00 -4.53
N LEU A 59 -12.70 -8.05 -4.13
CA LEU A 59 -12.05 -8.98 -5.05
C LEU A 59 -12.97 -10.11 -5.53
N LYS A 60 -13.99 -10.47 -4.75
CA LYS A 60 -14.92 -11.57 -5.07
C LYS A 60 -15.51 -11.52 -6.49
N PRO A 61 -15.97 -10.37 -7.02
CA PRO A 61 -16.49 -10.29 -8.38
C PRO A 61 -15.44 -10.63 -9.45
N PHE A 62 -14.17 -10.29 -9.23
CA PHE A 62 -13.09 -10.65 -10.16
C PHE A 62 -12.85 -12.15 -10.16
N VAL A 63 -12.79 -12.76 -8.97
CA VAL A 63 -12.63 -14.23 -8.83
C VAL A 63 -13.77 -14.97 -9.48
N GLN A 64 -15.01 -14.52 -9.27
CA GLN A 64 -16.21 -15.16 -9.86
C GLN A 64 -16.26 -15.10 -11.38
N ARG A 65 -15.72 -14.05 -12.00
CA ARG A 65 -15.65 -13.90 -13.47
C ARG A 65 -14.42 -14.59 -14.08
N GLY A 66 -13.48 -15.05 -13.26
CA GLY A 66 -12.20 -15.57 -13.74
C GLY A 66 -11.22 -14.48 -14.22
N ASP A 67 -11.48 -13.21 -13.89
CA ASP A 67 -10.58 -12.07 -14.15
C ASP A 67 -9.46 -12.08 -13.09
N LEU A 68 -8.50 -13.01 -13.21
CA LEU A 68 -7.53 -13.31 -12.14
C LEU A 68 -6.18 -12.58 -12.30
N GLY A 69 -6.08 -11.68 -13.26
CA GLY A 69 -4.87 -10.90 -13.53
C GLY A 69 -4.16 -11.32 -14.81
N MET A 70 -2.85 -11.04 -14.84
CA MET A 70 -2.03 -11.16 -16.05
C MET A 70 -2.08 -12.54 -16.69
N ARG A 71 -2.08 -13.62 -15.91
CA ARG A 71 -2.07 -15.01 -16.40
C ARG A 71 -3.35 -15.42 -17.13
N THR A 72 -4.46 -14.78 -16.80
CA THR A 72 -5.77 -15.03 -17.45
C THR A 72 -6.09 -14.01 -18.54
N GLY A 73 -5.18 -13.09 -18.83
CA GLY A 73 -5.37 -12.03 -19.80
C GLY A 73 -6.23 -10.86 -19.30
N LYS A 74 -6.78 -10.96 -18.09
CA LYS A 74 -7.63 -9.91 -17.51
C LYS A 74 -7.63 -9.96 -16.00
N GLY A 75 -7.59 -8.80 -15.38
CA GLY A 75 -7.73 -8.57 -13.95
C GLY A 75 -8.28 -7.16 -13.73
N PHE A 76 -7.57 -6.34 -12.97
CA PHE A 76 -7.81 -4.90 -12.89
C PHE A 76 -7.57 -4.22 -14.24
N TYR A 77 -6.63 -4.77 -15.01
CA TYR A 77 -6.28 -4.35 -16.36
C TYR A 77 -6.52 -5.48 -17.40
N GLY A 78 -6.53 -5.09 -18.68
CA GLY A 78 -6.52 -6.04 -19.79
C GLY A 78 -5.09 -6.29 -20.29
N TYR A 79 -4.73 -7.56 -20.54
CA TYR A 79 -3.41 -7.97 -20.98
C TYR A 79 -3.45 -8.59 -22.37
N PRO A 80 -2.37 -8.49 -23.17
CA PRO A 80 -1.00 -8.07 -22.79
C PRO A 80 -0.73 -6.56 -22.82
N HIS A 81 -1.69 -5.71 -23.13
CA HIS A 81 -1.52 -4.27 -23.35
C HIS A 81 -2.21 -3.47 -22.25
N ALA A 82 -1.80 -3.68 -20.99
CA ALA A 82 -2.32 -2.91 -19.86
C ALA A 82 -1.90 -1.44 -19.95
N SER A 83 -2.80 -0.51 -19.65
CA SER A 83 -2.54 0.95 -19.77
C SER A 83 -1.33 1.41 -18.97
N TRP A 84 -1.08 0.81 -17.79
CA TRP A 84 0.08 1.15 -16.95
C TRP A 84 1.44 0.80 -17.57
N GLN A 85 1.48 -0.09 -18.57
CA GLN A 85 2.70 -0.47 -19.31
C GLN A 85 3.10 0.55 -20.38
N ALA A 86 2.20 1.45 -20.72
CA ALA A 86 2.46 2.46 -21.74
C ALA A 86 3.38 3.57 -21.19
N PRO A 87 4.41 4.00 -21.93
CA PRO A 87 5.33 5.06 -21.48
C PRO A 87 4.63 6.36 -21.09
N GLU A 88 3.50 6.68 -21.73
CA GLU A 88 2.70 7.87 -21.46
C GLU A 88 1.88 7.80 -20.17
N PHE A 89 1.75 6.65 -19.55
CA PHE A 89 0.92 6.46 -18.36
C PHE A 89 1.29 7.41 -17.21
N THR A 90 2.57 7.70 -17.04
CA THR A 90 3.09 8.60 -16.00
C THR A 90 3.43 10.00 -16.51
N GLN A 91 3.21 10.30 -17.79
CA GLN A 91 3.58 11.59 -18.37
C GLN A 91 2.60 12.73 -18.03
N ASN A 92 1.41 12.43 -17.49
CA ASN A 92 0.46 13.45 -17.07
C ASN A 92 1.02 14.23 -15.87
N LYS A 93 1.11 15.57 -16.01
CA LYS A 93 1.70 16.45 -14.99
C LYS A 93 0.82 16.65 -13.75
N ASP A 94 -0.48 16.37 -13.84
CA ASP A 94 -1.46 16.56 -12.75
C ASP A 94 -1.71 15.28 -11.94
N ILE A 95 -0.64 14.55 -11.61
CA ILE A 95 -0.75 13.30 -10.84
C ILE A 95 -0.91 13.63 -9.35
N PRO A 96 -2.01 13.20 -8.70
CA PRO A 96 -2.28 13.58 -7.32
C PRO A 96 -1.30 12.94 -6.33
N LYS A 97 -0.35 13.73 -5.79
CA LYS A 97 0.62 13.26 -4.79
C LYS A 97 -0.06 12.75 -3.52
N ARG A 98 -1.29 13.21 -3.22
CA ARG A 98 -2.07 12.77 -2.06
C ARG A 98 -2.31 11.25 -2.05
N LEU A 99 -2.55 10.63 -3.21
CA LEU A 99 -2.78 9.18 -3.31
C LEU A 99 -1.51 8.39 -2.97
N TYR A 100 -0.37 8.83 -3.51
CA TYR A 100 0.93 8.26 -3.16
C TYR A 100 1.21 8.40 -1.66
N LYS A 101 0.99 9.60 -1.09
CA LYS A 101 1.20 9.83 0.35
C LYS A 101 0.31 8.96 1.23
N ALA A 102 -0.96 8.79 0.87
CA ALA A 102 -1.87 7.93 1.63
C ALA A 102 -1.41 6.45 1.64
N LEU A 103 -0.99 5.93 0.49
CA LEU A 103 -0.45 4.57 0.38
C LEU A 103 0.85 4.42 1.18
N SER A 104 1.79 5.35 1.00
CA SER A 104 3.08 5.32 1.68
C SER A 104 2.93 5.48 3.20
N THR A 105 1.94 6.27 3.68
CA THR A 105 1.64 6.37 5.12
C THR A 105 1.26 5.01 5.68
N ALA A 106 0.41 4.25 5.01
CA ALA A 106 0.04 2.90 5.45
C ALA A 106 1.25 1.94 5.48
N ILE A 107 2.14 2.06 4.49
CA ILE A 107 3.39 1.28 4.46
C ILE A 107 4.31 1.66 5.63
N ILE A 108 4.50 2.95 5.88
CA ILE A 108 5.33 3.44 6.99
C ILE A 108 4.76 2.97 8.33
N GLN A 109 3.44 3.04 8.54
CA GLN A 109 2.79 2.52 9.75
C GLN A 109 3.12 1.04 9.99
N ARG A 110 3.02 0.21 8.95
CA ARG A 110 3.37 -1.22 9.07
C ARG A 110 4.85 -1.45 9.32
N ALA A 111 5.73 -0.66 8.70
CA ALA A 111 7.17 -0.71 8.95
C ALA A 111 7.51 -0.35 10.41
N ILE A 112 6.86 0.67 10.98
CA ILE A 112 7.03 1.03 12.39
C ILE A 112 6.62 -0.12 13.30
N LEU A 113 5.50 -0.79 13.05
CA LEU A 113 5.05 -1.93 13.85
C LEU A 113 6.01 -3.12 13.78
N VAL A 114 6.59 -3.40 12.61
CA VAL A 114 7.62 -4.44 12.46
C VAL A 114 8.89 -4.10 13.23
N TYR A 115 9.29 -2.82 13.20
CA TYR A 115 10.44 -2.32 13.94
C TYR A 115 10.19 -2.36 15.46
N ASP A 116 9.03 -1.89 15.93
CA ASP A 116 8.64 -1.87 17.34
C ASP A 116 8.57 -3.28 17.93
N ALA A 117 8.09 -4.24 17.16
CA ALA A 117 8.09 -5.66 17.53
C ALA A 117 9.49 -6.31 17.55
N GLY A 118 10.56 -5.57 17.23
CA GLY A 118 11.93 -6.08 17.24
C GLY A 118 12.22 -7.13 16.16
N VAL A 119 11.41 -7.20 15.10
CA VAL A 119 11.57 -8.22 14.03
C VAL A 119 12.76 -7.90 13.14
N ALA A 120 12.98 -6.62 12.81
CA ALA A 120 14.10 -6.16 12.00
C ALA A 120 14.43 -4.69 12.32
N ASP A 121 15.66 -4.27 12.03
CA ASP A 121 16.05 -2.86 12.10
C ASP A 121 15.54 -2.06 10.90
N ARG A 122 15.66 -0.73 10.99
CA ARG A 122 15.15 0.20 9.97
C ARG A 122 15.78 -0.01 8.61
N GLU A 123 17.09 -0.25 8.58
CA GLU A 123 17.85 -0.46 7.34
C GLU A 123 17.40 -1.75 6.64
N MET A 124 17.27 -2.84 7.38
CA MET A 124 16.80 -4.12 6.85
C MET A 124 15.36 -4.03 6.33
N ILE A 125 14.48 -3.32 7.03
CA ILE A 125 13.11 -3.08 6.57
C ILE A 125 13.12 -2.29 5.26
N ASP A 126 13.90 -1.20 5.18
CA ASP A 126 13.99 -0.40 3.96
C ASP A 126 14.56 -1.21 2.78
N GLN A 127 15.62 -1.98 2.99
CA GLN A 127 16.20 -2.86 1.96
C GLN A 127 15.20 -3.91 1.48
N THR A 128 14.42 -4.49 2.38
CA THR A 128 13.39 -5.48 2.05
C THR A 128 12.33 -4.88 1.13
N TRP A 129 11.85 -3.67 1.42
CA TRP A 129 10.89 -2.97 0.58
C TRP A 129 11.47 -2.58 -0.78
N VAL A 130 12.68 -2.00 -0.81
CA VAL A 130 13.37 -1.64 -2.06
C VAL A 130 13.55 -2.85 -2.97
N THR A 131 13.98 -3.97 -2.40
CA THR A 131 14.25 -5.19 -3.18
C THR A 131 12.97 -5.94 -3.55
N GLY A 132 12.06 -6.11 -2.59
CA GLY A 132 10.86 -6.95 -2.76
C GLY A 132 9.78 -6.32 -3.63
N VAL A 133 9.65 -5.00 -3.60
CA VAL A 133 8.60 -4.26 -4.33
C VAL A 133 9.18 -3.38 -5.44
N SER A 134 10.51 -3.38 -5.59
CA SER A 134 11.22 -2.60 -6.62
C SER A 134 10.85 -1.11 -6.60
N ILE A 135 10.89 -0.50 -5.42
CA ILE A 135 10.71 0.94 -5.22
C ILE A 135 12.05 1.62 -4.91
N ALA A 136 12.15 2.92 -5.21
CA ALA A 136 13.41 3.63 -5.04
C ALA A 136 13.81 3.87 -3.56
N LYS A 137 12.83 3.91 -2.66
CA LYS A 137 13.04 4.28 -1.25
C LYS A 137 12.18 3.41 -0.34
N GLY A 138 12.79 2.90 0.72
CA GLY A 138 12.07 2.18 1.77
C GLY A 138 11.27 3.12 2.69
N PRO A 139 10.41 2.55 3.55
CA PRO A 139 9.48 3.31 4.39
C PRO A 139 10.16 4.28 5.37
N PHE A 140 11.28 3.91 5.99
CA PHE A 140 11.98 4.80 6.91
C PHE A 140 12.75 5.92 6.19
N THR A 141 13.25 5.65 4.99
CA THR A 141 13.79 6.70 4.11
C THR A 141 12.70 7.68 3.71
N MET A 142 11.51 7.22 3.33
CA MET A 142 10.37 8.09 3.03
C MET A 142 9.95 8.91 4.25
N LEU A 143 9.89 8.32 5.43
CA LEU A 143 9.57 9.00 6.68
C LEU A 143 10.58 10.11 7.00
N SER A 144 11.87 9.84 6.83
CA SER A 144 12.95 10.81 7.06
C SER A 144 12.84 12.03 6.13
N GLU A 145 12.44 11.82 4.87
CA GLU A 145 12.28 12.91 3.89
C GLU A 145 11.02 13.76 4.14
N TRP A 146 9.94 13.16 4.63
CA TRP A 146 8.70 13.89 4.90
C TRP A 146 8.74 14.64 6.23
N GLY A 147 9.50 14.12 7.18
CA GLY A 147 9.50 14.56 8.57
C GLY A 147 8.33 14.00 9.38
N VAL A 148 8.55 13.90 10.67
CA VAL A 148 7.61 13.27 11.61
C VAL A 148 6.29 14.03 11.71
N THR A 149 6.31 15.35 11.65
CA THR A 149 5.11 16.19 11.73
C THR A 149 4.14 15.93 10.57
N GLU A 150 4.65 15.85 9.34
CA GLU A 150 3.81 15.53 8.18
C GLU A 150 3.27 14.11 8.27
N PHE A 151 4.10 13.15 8.66
CA PHE A 151 3.69 11.78 8.84
C PHE A 151 2.59 11.63 9.92
N ASP A 152 2.72 12.31 11.07
CA ASP A 152 1.71 12.28 12.13
C ASP A 152 0.35 12.78 11.63
N ALA A 153 0.32 13.90 10.93
CA ALA A 153 -0.92 14.45 10.35
C ALA A 153 -1.56 13.48 9.34
N LEU A 154 -0.76 12.87 8.46
CA LEU A 154 -1.23 11.88 7.50
C LEU A 154 -1.66 10.58 8.18
N SER A 155 -0.93 10.13 9.19
CA SER A 155 -1.21 8.92 9.97
C SER A 155 -2.59 9.02 10.64
N LYS A 156 -2.89 10.14 11.31
CA LYS A 156 -4.19 10.39 11.92
C LYS A 156 -5.34 10.37 10.92
N THR A 157 -5.13 10.96 9.75
CA THR A 157 -6.14 10.96 8.67
C THR A 157 -6.34 9.56 8.10
N THR A 158 -5.26 8.83 7.87
CA THR A 158 -5.30 7.45 7.34
C THR A 158 -5.94 6.49 8.33
N GLN A 159 -5.62 6.57 9.62
CA GLN A 159 -6.22 5.76 10.67
C GLN A 159 -7.72 6.00 10.80
N ALA A 160 -8.15 7.27 10.81
CA ALA A 160 -9.56 7.64 10.89
C ALA A 160 -10.35 7.15 9.67
N ALA A 161 -9.75 7.21 8.47
CA ALA A 161 -10.41 6.80 7.24
C ALA A 161 -10.54 5.28 7.08
N ILE A 162 -9.62 4.49 7.65
CA ILE A 162 -9.47 3.08 7.30
C ILE A 162 -9.71 2.14 8.49
N ALA A 163 -9.59 2.62 9.75
CA ALA A 163 -9.68 1.78 10.97
C ALA A 163 -8.81 0.51 10.87
N LEU A 164 -7.58 0.66 10.38
CA LEU A 164 -6.69 -0.45 10.01
C LEU A 164 -5.77 -0.93 11.14
N CYS A 165 -5.84 -0.31 12.32
CA CYS A 165 -4.97 -0.61 13.45
C CYS A 165 -5.80 -0.92 14.68
N SER A 166 -5.31 -1.84 15.52
CA SER A 166 -5.79 -1.98 16.90
C SER A 166 -5.37 -0.76 17.72
N GLU A 167 -5.98 -0.57 18.89
CA GLU A 167 -5.59 0.49 19.83
C GLU A 167 -4.12 0.37 20.24
N GLU A 168 -3.63 -0.84 20.48
CA GLU A 168 -2.23 -1.12 20.80
C GLU A 168 -1.30 -0.68 19.66
N GLN A 169 -1.65 -1.00 18.41
CA GLN A 169 -0.88 -0.59 17.24
C GLN A 169 -0.87 0.93 17.03
N VAL A 170 -1.99 1.61 17.31
CA VAL A 170 -2.06 3.07 17.31
C VAL A 170 -1.11 3.66 18.36
N ASN A 171 -1.10 3.10 19.56
CA ASN A 171 -0.22 3.53 20.63
C ASN A 171 1.27 3.30 20.30
N ALA A 172 1.62 2.17 19.68
CA ALA A 172 2.99 1.90 19.25
C ALA A 172 3.45 2.91 18.17
N ILE A 173 2.61 3.21 17.18
CA ILE A 173 2.92 4.23 16.18
C ILE A 173 3.08 5.61 16.82
N GLN A 174 2.19 5.99 17.75
CA GLN A 174 2.28 7.27 18.45
C GLN A 174 3.54 7.33 19.30
N GLY A 175 3.86 6.28 20.05
CA GLY A 175 5.10 6.19 20.82
C GLY A 175 6.35 6.37 19.97
N PHE A 176 6.36 5.79 18.76
CA PHE A 176 7.45 6.01 17.82
C PHE A 176 7.56 7.49 17.37
N ILE A 177 6.42 8.15 17.09
CA ILE A 177 6.35 9.56 16.70
C ILE A 177 6.88 10.46 17.81
N ASP A 178 6.50 10.20 19.05
CA ASP A 178 6.82 11.04 20.22
C ASP A 178 8.33 11.04 20.54
N ILE A 179 9.05 9.95 20.25
CA ILE A 179 10.50 9.83 20.50
C ILE A 179 11.35 10.18 19.26
N ALA A 180 10.73 10.34 18.10
CA ALA A 180 11.47 10.69 16.88
C ALA A 180 12.01 12.14 16.99
N PRO A 181 13.24 12.41 16.48
CA PRO A 181 13.79 13.76 16.46
C PRO A 181 12.85 14.70 15.73
N GLN A 182 12.43 15.76 16.40
CA GLN A 182 11.71 16.86 15.74
C GLN A 182 12.71 17.68 14.92
N PRO A 183 12.30 18.20 13.76
CA PRO A 183 13.19 18.99 12.89
C PRO A 183 13.68 20.29 13.54
#